data_9c1f7a4dc53f4c6b0e8b3486fcfc7e9d
#
_entry.id   9c1f7a4dc53f4c6b0e8b3486fcfc7e9d
#
_cell.length_a   1.000
_cell.length_b   1.000
_cell.length_c   1.000
_cell.angle_alpha   90.00
_cell.angle_beta   90.00
_cell.angle_gamma   90.00
#
_symmetry.space_group_name_H-M   'P 1'
#
loop_
_entity.id
_entity.type
_entity.pdbx_description
1 polymer ?
#
loop_
_entity_poly.entity_id
_entity_poly.type
_entity_poly.pdbx_seq_one_letter_code
_entity_poly.pdbx_strand_id
1 'polypeptide(L)'
;MDKRLQRIVFIEMLGVFGLVLFSAGLVCVSQMTVPEGNTGAAPQTLQQPGVLGIALGQGLILAALLALTAPVTGGYLNPAVTLMLWVFNRIETGRAAWLIGAQLLGSVLAAVCLYFIFDPKLLTEAHFGAPHVNHLAYRATGQIMQFTGTALELLLTFFLVSAIFGLTDGEALKLGMVAGMIATVCTLFGLSLTGAALNPARWLGPTLLESFIPKDSPGSPWADSLIYLAGPILGALLGGCFVFKVYLPREKK
;
A
#
# COMPACT_ATOMS: atom_id res chain seq x y z
N MET A 1 17.66 -21.05 -7.67
CA MET A 1 16.35 -20.50 -8.13
C MET A 1 16.21 -20.81 -9.62
N ASP A 2 15.14 -21.49 -10.02
CA ASP A 2 14.89 -21.77 -11.43
C ASP A 2 14.46 -20.50 -12.22
N LYS A 3 14.51 -20.56 -13.55
CA LYS A 3 14.19 -19.42 -14.42
C LYS A 3 12.74 -18.92 -14.26
N ARG A 4 11.82 -19.82 -13.93
CA ARG A 4 10.40 -19.49 -13.70
C ARG A 4 10.24 -18.66 -12.45
N LEU A 5 10.86 -19.10 -11.35
CA LEU A 5 10.81 -18.36 -10.08
C LEU A 5 11.52 -17.01 -10.19
N GLN A 6 12.68 -16.93 -10.90
CA GLN A 6 13.35 -15.66 -11.17
C GLN A 6 12.42 -14.64 -11.85
N ARG A 7 11.71 -15.08 -12.89
CA ARG A 7 10.72 -14.24 -13.60
C ARG A 7 9.59 -13.77 -12.67
N ILE A 8 9.04 -14.68 -11.86
CA ILE A 8 7.97 -14.35 -10.91
C ILE A 8 8.45 -13.32 -9.89
N VAL A 9 9.62 -13.53 -9.28
CA VAL A 9 10.24 -12.63 -8.30
C VAL A 9 10.49 -11.23 -8.90
N PHE A 10 11.01 -11.17 -10.13
CA PHE A 10 11.25 -9.92 -10.82
C PHE A 10 9.94 -9.16 -11.12
N ILE A 11 8.89 -9.85 -11.57
CA ILE A 11 7.58 -9.23 -11.85
C ILE A 11 6.92 -8.71 -10.57
N GLU A 12 6.99 -9.45 -9.46
CA GLU A 12 6.47 -8.99 -8.17
C GLU A 12 7.23 -7.75 -7.66
N MET A 13 8.56 -7.73 -7.81
CA MET A 13 9.39 -6.56 -7.48
C MET A 13 8.95 -5.34 -8.31
N LEU A 14 8.84 -5.50 -9.62
CA LEU A 14 8.45 -4.42 -10.53
C LEU A 14 7.00 -3.96 -10.29
N GLY A 15 6.10 -4.89 -9.97
CA GLY A 15 4.71 -4.58 -9.63
C GLY A 15 4.62 -3.75 -8.36
N VAL A 16 5.34 -4.12 -7.30
CA VAL A 16 5.37 -3.31 -6.06
C VAL A 16 6.11 -1.99 -6.26
N PHE A 17 7.18 -1.98 -7.05
CA PHE A 17 7.83 -0.73 -7.46
C PHE A 17 6.81 0.25 -8.07
N GLY A 18 6.05 -0.18 -9.09
CA GLY A 18 5.03 0.65 -9.72
C GLY A 18 3.93 1.05 -8.75
N LEU A 19 3.43 0.11 -7.93
CA LEU A 19 2.40 0.39 -6.93
C LEU A 19 2.84 1.49 -5.96
N VAL A 20 4.03 1.39 -5.39
CA VAL A 20 4.55 2.35 -4.41
C VAL A 20 4.92 3.67 -5.08
N LEU A 21 5.56 3.64 -6.25
CA LEU A 21 5.94 4.84 -7.00
C LEU A 21 4.73 5.74 -7.26
N PHE A 22 3.66 5.17 -7.82
CA PHE A 22 2.48 5.96 -8.16
C PHE A 22 1.66 6.32 -6.92
N SER A 23 1.44 5.40 -5.99
CA SER A 23 0.62 5.68 -4.81
C SER A 23 1.29 6.70 -3.86
N ALA A 24 2.60 6.61 -3.63
CA ALA A 24 3.34 7.58 -2.82
C ALA A 24 3.55 8.89 -3.59
N GLY A 25 3.85 8.79 -4.90
CA GLY A 25 3.99 9.96 -5.77
C GLY A 25 2.73 10.81 -5.83
N LEU A 26 1.53 10.23 -5.87
CA LEU A 26 0.27 10.96 -5.80
C LEU A 26 0.11 11.75 -4.49
N VAL A 27 0.56 11.18 -3.36
CA VAL A 27 0.57 11.91 -2.09
C VAL A 27 1.57 13.07 -2.15
N CYS A 28 2.76 12.87 -2.71
CA CYS A 28 3.73 13.96 -2.90
C CYS A 28 3.16 15.07 -3.79
N VAL A 29 2.57 14.72 -4.94
CA VAL A 29 1.93 15.70 -5.84
C VAL A 29 0.82 16.47 -5.14
N SER A 30 0.08 15.85 -4.21
CA SER A 30 -0.99 16.54 -3.46
C SER A 30 -0.48 17.60 -2.49
N GLN A 31 0.80 17.63 -2.18
CA GLN A 31 1.44 18.63 -1.33
C GLN A 31 2.16 19.73 -2.15
N MET A 32 2.18 19.62 -3.49
CA MET A 32 2.83 20.64 -4.34
C MET A 32 2.07 21.96 -4.27
N THR A 33 2.77 23.01 -3.89
CA THR A 33 2.26 24.38 -3.95
C THR A 33 3.09 25.18 -4.95
N VAL A 34 2.46 26.09 -5.70
CA VAL A 34 3.20 27.08 -6.50
C VAL A 34 3.63 28.20 -5.56
N PRO A 35 4.93 28.52 -5.45
CA PRO A 35 5.38 29.68 -4.69
C PRO A 35 4.66 30.96 -5.18
N GLU A 36 4.39 31.90 -4.27
CA GLU A 36 3.95 33.24 -4.64
C GLU A 36 4.93 33.80 -5.66
N GLY A 37 4.46 33.98 -6.90
CA GLY A 37 5.22 34.75 -7.87
C GLY A 37 5.32 36.19 -7.41
N ASN A 38 6.34 36.96 -7.84
CA ASN A 38 6.52 38.39 -7.52
C ASN A 38 5.35 39.32 -7.95
N THR A 39 4.19 38.75 -8.23
CA THR A 39 2.97 39.44 -8.72
C THR A 39 1.98 39.82 -7.64
N GLY A 40 2.25 39.46 -6.34
CA GLY A 40 1.28 39.70 -5.24
C GLY A 40 -0.05 38.94 -5.37
N ALA A 41 -0.14 38.01 -6.33
CA ALA A 41 -1.29 37.13 -6.44
C ALA A 41 -1.20 36.04 -5.36
N ALA A 42 -2.34 35.70 -4.75
CA ALA A 42 -2.40 34.57 -3.80
C ALA A 42 -1.79 33.32 -4.41
N PRO A 43 -1.13 32.44 -3.60
CA PRO A 43 -0.55 31.19 -4.08
C PRO A 43 -1.59 30.44 -4.91
N GLN A 44 -1.32 30.26 -6.20
CA GLN A 44 -2.18 29.43 -7.03
C GLN A 44 -1.88 27.99 -6.65
N THR A 45 -2.79 27.34 -5.95
CA THR A 45 -2.74 25.89 -5.80
C THR A 45 -2.85 25.28 -7.20
N LEU A 46 -1.81 24.59 -7.65
CA LEU A 46 -1.96 23.65 -8.78
C LEU A 46 -3.19 22.80 -8.48
N GLN A 47 -3.96 22.42 -9.50
CA GLN A 47 -5.06 21.49 -9.29
C GLN A 47 -4.50 20.20 -8.68
N GLN A 48 -4.56 20.13 -7.36
CA GLN A 48 -4.07 18.98 -6.60
C GLN A 48 -5.07 17.84 -6.71
N PRO A 49 -4.61 16.59 -6.75
CA PRO A 49 -5.50 15.44 -6.83
C PRO A 49 -6.51 15.38 -5.68
N GLY A 50 -6.17 15.89 -4.51
CA GLY A 50 -6.98 15.78 -3.30
C GLY A 50 -7.23 14.34 -2.88
N VAL A 51 -8.03 14.13 -1.84
CA VAL A 51 -8.32 12.80 -1.30
C VAL A 51 -8.93 11.87 -2.36
N LEU A 52 -9.88 12.40 -3.15
CA LEU A 52 -10.55 11.62 -4.21
C LEU A 52 -9.55 11.20 -5.30
N GLY A 53 -8.70 12.12 -5.76
CA GLY A 53 -7.71 11.81 -6.80
C GLY A 53 -6.64 10.83 -6.33
N ILE A 54 -6.18 10.95 -5.08
CA ILE A 54 -5.25 9.99 -4.48
C ILE A 54 -5.91 8.61 -4.41
N ALA A 55 -7.13 8.52 -3.91
CA ALA A 55 -7.84 7.25 -3.75
C ALA A 55 -8.12 6.57 -5.10
N LEU A 56 -8.60 7.31 -6.09
CA LEU A 56 -8.79 6.80 -7.44
C LEU A 56 -7.48 6.35 -8.06
N GLY A 57 -6.41 7.14 -7.95
CA GLY A 57 -5.11 6.79 -8.50
C GLY A 57 -4.52 5.54 -7.86
N GLN A 58 -4.65 5.37 -6.54
CA GLN A 58 -4.22 4.15 -5.85
C GLN A 58 -5.01 2.92 -6.28
N GLY A 59 -6.33 3.05 -6.42
CA GLY A 59 -7.17 1.96 -6.90
C GLY A 59 -6.90 1.60 -8.36
N LEU A 60 -6.75 2.59 -9.23
CA LEU A 60 -6.48 2.37 -10.66
C LEU A 60 -5.11 1.73 -10.89
N ILE A 61 -4.06 2.17 -10.19
CA ILE A 61 -2.74 1.53 -10.34
C ILE A 61 -2.77 0.09 -9.82
N LEU A 62 -3.41 -0.18 -8.69
CA LEU A 62 -3.58 -1.55 -8.20
C LEU A 62 -4.34 -2.41 -9.20
N ALA A 63 -5.45 -1.90 -9.77
CA ALA A 63 -6.23 -2.59 -10.79
C ALA A 63 -5.37 -2.98 -11.99
N ALA A 64 -4.63 -2.03 -12.54
CA ALA A 64 -3.77 -2.25 -13.70
C ALA A 64 -2.66 -3.26 -13.41
N LEU A 65 -1.96 -3.10 -12.28
CA LEU A 65 -0.86 -3.99 -11.91
C LEU A 65 -1.33 -5.42 -11.61
N LEU A 66 -2.47 -5.59 -10.93
CA LEU A 66 -3.05 -6.93 -10.73
C LEU A 66 -3.46 -7.57 -12.05
N ALA A 67 -4.12 -6.83 -12.94
CA ALA A 67 -4.50 -7.34 -14.26
C ALA A 67 -3.28 -7.79 -15.07
N LEU A 68 -2.16 -7.08 -14.98
CA LEU A 68 -0.92 -7.40 -15.68
C LEU A 68 -0.13 -8.54 -15.04
N THR A 69 -0.06 -8.59 -13.71
CA THR A 69 0.83 -9.52 -13.01
C THR A 69 0.15 -10.83 -12.62
N ALA A 70 -1.16 -10.84 -12.37
CA ALA A 70 -1.87 -12.03 -11.91
C ALA A 70 -1.73 -13.24 -12.84
N PRO A 71 -1.75 -13.11 -14.19
CA PRO A 71 -1.57 -14.26 -15.08
C PRO A 71 -0.20 -14.96 -14.95
N VAL A 72 0.81 -14.24 -14.43
CA VAL A 72 2.19 -14.75 -14.35
C VAL A 72 2.57 -15.15 -12.92
N THR A 73 2.25 -14.30 -11.94
CA THR A 73 2.71 -14.45 -10.56
C THR A 73 1.62 -14.90 -9.60
N GLY A 74 0.37 -14.59 -9.92
CA GLY A 74 -0.79 -14.63 -9.05
C GLY A 74 -1.20 -13.22 -8.57
N GLY A 75 -0.40 -12.17 -8.87
CA GLY A 75 -0.73 -10.79 -8.54
C GLY A 75 -0.75 -10.53 -7.04
N TYR A 76 0.28 -10.93 -6.31
CA TYR A 76 0.25 -10.77 -4.84
C TYR A 76 0.57 -9.33 -4.43
N LEU A 77 1.66 -8.76 -4.95
CA LEU A 77 2.11 -7.36 -4.82
C LEU A 77 2.07 -6.79 -3.38
N ASN A 78 2.05 -7.67 -2.38
CA ASN A 78 1.82 -7.30 -0.99
C ASN A 78 2.41 -8.37 -0.05
N PRO A 79 3.37 -8.03 0.83
CA PRO A 79 3.92 -8.96 1.82
C PRO A 79 2.87 -9.59 2.73
N ALA A 80 1.82 -8.87 3.12
CA ALA A 80 0.76 -9.41 3.96
C ALA A 80 -0.06 -10.48 3.21
N VAL A 81 -0.35 -10.27 1.93
CA VAL A 81 -0.99 -11.26 1.05
C VAL A 81 -0.10 -12.48 0.86
N THR A 82 1.19 -12.26 0.60
CA THR A 82 2.16 -13.35 0.42
C THR A 82 2.30 -14.19 1.70
N LEU A 83 2.38 -13.54 2.86
CA LEU A 83 2.41 -14.20 4.16
C LEU A 83 1.13 -15.01 4.42
N MET A 84 -0.03 -14.43 4.13
CA MET A 84 -1.31 -15.12 4.25
C MET A 84 -1.34 -16.39 3.40
N LEU A 85 -0.94 -16.33 2.14
CA LEU A 85 -0.89 -17.50 1.25
C LEU A 85 0.06 -18.58 1.77
N TRP A 86 1.19 -18.19 2.37
CA TRP A 86 2.11 -19.12 3.01
C TRP A 86 1.47 -19.79 4.23
N VAL A 87 0.85 -19.05 5.14
CA VAL A 87 0.17 -19.57 6.33
C VAL A 87 -0.95 -20.56 5.96
N PHE A 88 -1.67 -20.30 4.87
CA PHE A 88 -2.70 -21.21 4.37
C PHE A 88 -2.18 -22.32 3.44
N ASN A 89 -0.85 -22.54 3.40
CA ASN A 89 -0.18 -23.56 2.58
C ASN A 89 -0.54 -23.47 1.08
N ARG A 90 -0.68 -22.24 0.56
CA ARG A 90 -0.95 -21.98 -0.86
C ARG A 90 0.32 -21.75 -1.66
N ILE A 91 1.42 -21.41 -1.00
CA ILE A 91 2.76 -21.25 -1.57
C ILE A 91 3.80 -21.85 -0.63
N GLU A 92 4.92 -22.31 -1.18
CA GLU A 92 6.04 -22.87 -0.44
C GLU A 92 6.82 -21.79 0.31
N THR A 93 7.45 -22.15 1.43
CA THR A 93 8.23 -21.22 2.28
C THR A 93 9.33 -20.49 1.50
N GLY A 94 10.12 -21.21 0.69
CA GLY A 94 11.18 -20.61 -0.11
C GLY A 94 10.64 -19.59 -1.11
N ARG A 95 9.51 -19.89 -1.78
CA ARG A 95 8.85 -18.99 -2.69
C ARG A 95 8.32 -17.74 -1.97
N ALA A 96 7.67 -17.91 -0.81
CA ALA A 96 7.16 -16.81 -0.01
C ALA A 96 8.28 -15.85 0.40
N ALA A 97 9.41 -16.38 0.88
CA ALA A 97 10.57 -15.58 1.28
C ALA A 97 11.13 -14.73 0.11
N TRP A 98 11.31 -15.33 -1.07
CA TRP A 98 11.79 -14.62 -2.26
C TRP A 98 10.82 -13.53 -2.71
N LEU A 99 9.50 -13.79 -2.65
CA LEU A 99 8.48 -12.82 -3.04
C LEU A 99 8.43 -11.65 -2.07
N ILE A 100 8.42 -11.90 -0.76
CA ILE A 100 8.43 -10.83 0.25
C ILE A 100 9.69 -9.97 0.10
N GLY A 101 10.87 -10.58 -0.05
CA GLY A 101 12.12 -9.84 -0.28
C GLY A 101 12.06 -8.97 -1.53
N ALA A 102 11.54 -9.50 -2.63
CA ALA A 102 11.38 -8.76 -3.89
C ALA A 102 10.38 -7.59 -3.76
N GLN A 103 9.26 -7.82 -3.09
CA GLN A 103 8.24 -6.81 -2.84
C GLN A 103 8.79 -5.65 -1.98
N LEU A 104 9.55 -5.96 -0.93
CA LEU A 104 10.19 -4.95 -0.10
C LEU A 104 11.27 -4.19 -0.88
N LEU A 105 12.09 -4.87 -1.67
CA LEU A 105 13.09 -4.24 -2.53
C LEU A 105 12.42 -3.31 -3.56
N GLY A 106 11.35 -3.74 -4.21
CA GLY A 106 10.58 -2.92 -5.15
C GLY A 106 10.07 -1.62 -4.50
N SER A 107 9.59 -1.73 -3.25
CA SER A 107 9.14 -0.57 -2.47
C SER A 107 10.28 0.42 -2.19
N VAL A 108 11.45 -0.06 -1.78
CA VAL A 108 12.62 0.79 -1.52
C VAL A 108 13.10 1.47 -2.80
N LEU A 109 13.18 0.73 -3.91
CA LEU A 109 13.55 1.29 -5.21
C LEU A 109 12.58 2.37 -5.69
N ALA A 110 11.28 2.21 -5.43
CA ALA A 110 10.27 3.23 -5.72
C ALA A 110 10.51 4.52 -4.91
N ALA A 111 10.79 4.39 -3.61
CA ALA A 111 11.08 5.53 -2.75
C ALA A 111 12.38 6.25 -3.16
N VAL A 112 13.41 5.50 -3.56
CA VAL A 112 14.64 6.07 -4.16
C VAL A 112 14.32 6.81 -5.45
N CYS A 113 13.45 6.26 -6.31
CA CYS A 113 13.03 6.92 -7.54
C CYS A 113 12.31 8.25 -7.24
N LEU A 114 11.42 8.28 -6.24
CA LEU A 114 10.74 9.52 -5.79
C LEU A 114 11.76 10.58 -5.33
N TYR A 115 12.83 10.18 -4.67
CA TYR A 115 13.89 11.09 -4.24
C TYR A 115 14.56 11.82 -5.42
N PHE A 116 14.66 11.18 -6.58
CA PHE A 116 15.21 11.81 -7.80
C PHE A 116 14.17 12.59 -8.61
N ILE A 117 12.86 12.33 -8.39
CA ILE A 117 11.79 13.01 -9.13
C ILE A 117 11.38 14.31 -8.45
N PHE A 118 11.32 14.34 -7.12
CA PHE A 118 10.78 15.44 -6.35
C PHE A 118 11.86 16.24 -5.60
N ASP A 119 11.58 17.51 -5.35
CA ASP A 119 12.42 18.35 -4.52
C ASP A 119 12.50 17.80 -3.06
N PRO A 120 13.68 17.83 -2.41
CA PRO A 120 13.85 17.33 -1.06
C PRO A 120 12.92 17.97 -0.01
N LYS A 121 12.61 19.26 -0.14
CA LYS A 121 11.70 19.95 0.78
C LYS A 121 10.28 19.40 0.65
N LEU A 122 9.79 19.26 -0.59
CA LEU A 122 8.49 18.64 -0.87
C LEU A 122 8.40 17.20 -0.32
N LEU A 123 9.46 16.41 -0.50
CA LEU A 123 9.51 15.04 0.02
C LEU A 123 9.43 15.01 1.55
N THR A 124 10.09 15.94 2.22
CA THR A 124 10.04 16.06 3.68
C THR A 124 8.64 16.44 4.14
N GLU A 125 8.01 17.43 3.50
CA GLU A 125 6.65 17.88 3.81
C GLU A 125 5.60 16.79 3.52
N ALA A 126 5.80 16.00 2.46
CA ALA A 126 4.94 14.89 2.07
C ALA A 126 5.29 13.56 2.76
N HIS A 127 6.28 13.53 3.67
CA HIS A 127 6.76 12.28 4.29
C HIS A 127 7.10 11.19 3.27
N PHE A 128 7.70 11.54 2.12
CA PHE A 128 7.92 10.62 0.99
C PHE A 128 6.65 9.92 0.49
N GLY A 129 5.49 10.46 0.77
CA GLY A 129 4.20 9.85 0.51
C GLY A 129 3.94 8.58 1.34
N ALA A 130 4.68 8.38 2.44
CA ALA A 130 4.43 7.30 3.38
C ALA A 130 3.05 7.45 4.03
N PRO A 131 2.35 6.36 4.32
CA PRO A 131 1.20 6.39 5.21
C PRO A 131 1.61 6.84 6.61
N HIS A 132 0.90 7.81 7.16
CA HIS A 132 1.07 8.30 8.52
C HIS A 132 -0.26 8.37 9.24
N VAL A 133 -0.22 8.13 10.55
CA VAL A 133 -1.41 8.26 11.39
C VAL A 133 -1.68 9.73 11.67
N ASN A 134 -2.93 10.13 11.52
CA ASN A 134 -3.37 11.47 11.89
C ASN A 134 -3.53 11.58 13.41
N HIS A 135 -2.45 11.93 14.11
CA HIS A 135 -2.43 12.08 15.56
C HIS A 135 -3.46 13.09 16.10
N LEU A 136 -3.79 14.13 15.32
CA LEU A 136 -4.77 15.14 15.73
C LEU A 136 -6.18 14.56 15.71
N ALA A 137 -6.55 13.78 14.68
CA ALA A 137 -7.85 13.14 14.60
C ALA A 137 -8.07 12.19 15.78
N TYR A 138 -7.08 11.36 16.14
CA TYR A 138 -7.21 10.44 17.26
C TYR A 138 -7.21 11.13 18.63
N ARG A 139 -6.40 12.18 18.83
CA ARG A 139 -6.42 12.98 20.06
C ARG A 139 -7.76 13.67 20.28
N ALA A 140 -8.37 14.19 19.23
CA ALA A 140 -9.68 14.87 19.31
C ALA A 140 -10.81 13.93 19.76
N THR A 141 -10.68 12.62 19.48
CA THR A 141 -11.70 11.62 19.83
C THR A 141 -11.38 10.88 21.13
N GLY A 142 -10.21 11.10 21.76
CA GLY A 142 -9.77 10.38 22.95
C GLY A 142 -9.49 8.89 22.75
N GLN A 143 -9.37 8.46 21.50
CA GLN A 143 -9.14 7.05 21.17
C GLN A 143 -7.67 6.64 21.34
N ILE A 144 -7.45 5.35 21.64
CA ILE A 144 -6.11 4.76 21.68
C ILE A 144 -5.65 4.54 20.25
N MET A 145 -4.80 5.43 19.76
CA MET A 145 -4.35 5.50 18.37
C MET A 145 -3.80 4.18 17.83
N GLN A 146 -2.91 3.50 18.58
CA GLN A 146 -2.32 2.24 18.14
C GLN A 146 -3.37 1.15 17.95
N PHE A 147 -4.33 1.04 18.83
CA PHE A 147 -5.40 0.07 18.73
C PHE A 147 -6.34 0.39 17.56
N THR A 148 -6.83 1.64 17.51
CA THR A 148 -7.82 2.06 16.50
C THR A 148 -7.20 2.08 15.10
N GLY A 149 -5.95 2.57 14.97
CA GLY A 149 -5.23 2.57 13.70
C GLY A 149 -4.94 1.15 13.20
N THR A 150 -4.51 0.25 14.10
CA THR A 150 -4.30 -1.17 13.75
C THR A 150 -5.60 -1.84 13.33
N ALA A 151 -6.70 -1.60 14.05
CA ALA A 151 -8.01 -2.14 13.71
C ALA A 151 -8.51 -1.62 12.36
N LEU A 152 -8.28 -0.34 12.06
CA LEU A 152 -8.62 0.23 10.76
C LEU A 152 -7.84 -0.44 9.63
N GLU A 153 -6.50 -0.47 9.70
CA GLU A 153 -5.68 -1.12 8.67
C GLU A 153 -6.02 -2.61 8.51
N LEU A 154 -6.35 -3.30 9.61
CA LEU A 154 -6.85 -4.67 9.58
C LEU A 154 -8.14 -4.78 8.75
N LEU A 155 -9.14 -3.95 9.02
CA LEU A 155 -10.42 -3.98 8.31
C LEU A 155 -10.23 -3.65 6.83
N LEU A 156 -9.47 -2.60 6.49
CA LEU A 156 -9.21 -2.23 5.11
C LEU A 156 -8.54 -3.37 4.34
N THR A 157 -7.54 -4.01 4.96
CA THR A 157 -6.83 -5.13 4.32
C THR A 157 -7.68 -6.39 4.26
N PHE A 158 -8.52 -6.66 5.26
CA PHE A 158 -9.48 -7.74 5.22
C PHE A 158 -10.40 -7.66 4.00
N PHE A 159 -11.00 -6.49 3.73
CA PHE A 159 -11.88 -6.32 2.58
C PHE A 159 -11.11 -6.42 1.25
N LEU A 160 -9.91 -5.85 1.18
CA LEU A 160 -9.07 -5.96 -0.01
C LEU A 160 -8.73 -7.42 -0.34
N VAL A 161 -8.28 -8.20 0.65
CA VAL A 161 -7.92 -9.61 0.47
C VAL A 161 -9.15 -10.46 0.14
N SER A 162 -10.26 -10.19 0.80
CA SER A 162 -11.52 -10.87 0.51
C SER A 162 -11.99 -10.63 -0.94
N ALA A 163 -11.80 -9.42 -1.47
CA ALA A 163 -12.11 -9.10 -2.86
C ALA A 163 -11.16 -9.81 -3.84
N ILE A 164 -9.85 -9.83 -3.56
CA ILE A 164 -8.85 -10.47 -4.42
C ILE A 164 -9.08 -11.97 -4.54
N PHE A 165 -9.33 -12.65 -3.43
CA PHE A 165 -9.42 -14.13 -3.41
C PHE A 165 -10.84 -14.67 -3.41
N GLY A 166 -11.86 -13.81 -3.28
CA GLY A 166 -13.27 -14.20 -3.37
C GLY A 166 -13.78 -14.43 -4.80
N LEU A 167 -13.06 -13.97 -5.81
CA LEU A 167 -13.41 -14.19 -7.21
C LEU A 167 -12.99 -15.60 -7.67
N THR A 168 -13.93 -16.34 -8.23
CA THR A 168 -13.73 -17.76 -8.58
C THR A 168 -13.39 -17.99 -10.06
N ASP A 169 -13.71 -17.05 -10.94
CA ASP A 169 -13.60 -17.19 -12.38
C ASP A 169 -12.19 -16.91 -12.95
N GLY A 170 -11.24 -16.48 -12.12
CA GLY A 170 -9.82 -16.39 -12.49
C GLY A 170 -9.47 -15.35 -13.55
N GLU A 171 -10.41 -14.50 -13.99
CA GLU A 171 -10.15 -13.45 -14.96
C GLU A 171 -9.32 -12.31 -14.36
N ALA A 172 -8.10 -12.15 -14.84
CA ALA A 172 -7.15 -11.17 -14.31
C ALA A 172 -7.66 -9.73 -14.37
N LEU A 173 -8.34 -9.35 -15.45
CA LEU A 173 -8.93 -8.01 -15.59
C LEU A 173 -10.03 -7.78 -14.54
N LYS A 174 -10.92 -8.74 -14.35
CA LYS A 174 -11.98 -8.65 -13.35
C LYS A 174 -11.41 -8.60 -11.93
N LEU A 175 -10.42 -9.45 -11.65
CA LEU A 175 -9.67 -9.40 -10.39
C LEU A 175 -9.11 -8.00 -10.13
N GLY A 176 -8.38 -7.44 -11.11
CA GLY A 176 -7.80 -6.12 -11.02
C GLY A 176 -8.86 -5.05 -10.76
N MET A 177 -9.94 -5.04 -11.53
CA MET A 177 -11.03 -4.05 -11.40
C MET A 177 -11.67 -4.10 -10.00
N VAL A 178 -12.04 -5.27 -9.51
CA VAL A 178 -12.70 -5.41 -8.20
C VAL A 178 -11.75 -5.03 -7.07
N ALA A 179 -10.51 -5.51 -7.10
CA ALA A 179 -9.50 -5.14 -6.11
C ALA A 179 -9.21 -3.63 -6.12
N GLY A 180 -9.11 -3.03 -7.30
CA GLY A 180 -8.90 -1.59 -7.45
C GLY A 180 -10.07 -0.76 -6.93
N MET A 181 -11.31 -1.15 -7.20
CA MET A 181 -12.49 -0.48 -6.63
C MET A 181 -12.50 -0.55 -5.10
N ILE A 182 -12.23 -1.73 -4.53
CA ILE A 182 -12.15 -1.88 -3.07
C ILE A 182 -10.99 -1.04 -2.50
N ALA A 183 -9.82 -1.05 -3.14
CA ALA A 183 -8.70 -0.22 -2.71
C ALA A 183 -9.04 1.28 -2.75
N THR A 184 -9.78 1.74 -3.77
CA THR A 184 -10.28 3.13 -3.85
C THR A 184 -11.16 3.47 -2.64
N VAL A 185 -12.15 2.63 -2.33
CA VAL A 185 -13.06 2.87 -1.20
C VAL A 185 -12.31 2.80 0.13
N CYS A 186 -11.42 1.83 0.31
CA CYS A 186 -10.57 1.73 1.49
C CYS A 186 -9.69 2.98 1.67
N THR A 187 -9.11 3.49 0.57
CA THR A 187 -8.30 4.70 0.61
C THR A 187 -9.14 5.94 0.92
N LEU A 188 -10.31 6.09 0.30
CA LEU A 188 -11.24 7.20 0.62
C LEU A 188 -11.59 7.24 2.11
N PHE A 189 -11.84 6.07 2.70
CA PHE A 189 -12.19 5.97 4.11
C PHE A 189 -10.99 6.16 5.04
N GLY A 190 -9.84 5.57 4.73
CA GLY A 190 -8.69 5.48 5.63
C GLY A 190 -7.61 6.56 5.43
N LEU A 191 -7.57 7.24 4.28
CA LEU A 191 -6.45 8.14 3.93
C LEU A 191 -6.23 9.24 4.97
N SER A 192 -7.29 9.89 5.43
CA SER A 192 -7.21 10.97 6.41
C SER A 192 -7.00 10.49 7.86
N LEU A 193 -7.05 9.19 8.13
CA LEU A 193 -6.90 8.61 9.46
C LEU A 193 -5.54 7.92 9.63
N THR A 194 -5.22 6.97 8.74
CA THR A 194 -3.98 6.17 8.81
C THR A 194 -3.14 6.29 7.53
N GLY A 195 -3.59 7.01 6.53
CA GLY A 195 -2.96 6.99 5.21
C GLY A 195 -3.33 5.76 4.36
N ALA A 196 -4.16 4.85 4.88
CA ALA A 196 -4.64 3.64 4.19
C ALA A 196 -3.51 2.85 3.51
N ALA A 197 -2.63 2.27 4.30
CA ALA A 197 -1.48 1.52 3.77
C ALA A 197 -1.90 0.22 3.09
N LEU A 198 -2.75 -0.59 3.70
CA LEU A 198 -3.22 -1.92 3.27
C LEU A 198 -2.09 -2.91 2.94
N ASN A 199 -0.87 -2.46 2.93
CA ASN A 199 0.28 -3.17 2.39
C ASN A 199 1.57 -2.77 3.14
N PRO A 200 2.24 -3.68 3.85
CA PRO A 200 3.50 -3.36 4.53
C PRO A 200 4.58 -2.77 3.62
N ALA A 201 4.66 -3.20 2.35
CA ALA A 201 5.61 -2.64 1.41
C ALA A 201 5.26 -1.20 1.01
N ARG A 202 3.97 -0.85 0.89
CA ARG A 202 3.51 0.52 0.61
C ARG A 202 3.98 1.51 1.67
N TRP A 203 4.06 1.05 2.91
CA TRP A 203 4.55 1.85 4.04
C TRP A 203 6.07 1.83 4.16
N LEU A 204 6.70 0.64 4.08
CA LEU A 204 8.11 0.43 4.47
C LEU A 204 9.11 1.22 3.62
N GLY A 205 9.01 1.18 2.29
CA GLY A 205 9.99 1.84 1.41
C GLY A 205 10.04 3.36 1.61
N PRO A 206 8.91 4.09 1.50
CA PRO A 206 8.85 5.51 1.77
C PRO A 206 9.31 5.88 3.18
N THR A 207 8.87 5.15 4.22
CA THR A 207 9.27 5.37 5.62
C THR A 207 10.78 5.16 5.83
N LEU A 208 11.37 4.17 5.17
CA LEU A 208 12.81 3.94 5.22
C LEU A 208 13.58 5.15 4.68
N LEU A 209 13.21 5.67 3.52
CA LEU A 209 13.87 6.83 2.94
C LEU A 209 13.65 8.10 3.77
N GLU A 210 12.44 8.27 4.29
CA GLU A 210 12.10 9.35 5.21
C GLU A 210 13.01 9.36 6.44
N SER A 211 13.42 8.19 6.95
CA SER A 211 14.27 8.08 8.14
C SER A 211 15.72 8.55 7.93
N PHE A 212 16.17 8.70 6.69
CA PHE A 212 17.50 9.21 6.35
C PHE A 212 17.56 10.74 6.19
N ILE A 213 16.41 11.41 6.14
CA ILE A 213 16.37 12.88 6.02
C ILE A 213 16.28 13.50 7.41
N PRO A 214 17.18 14.45 7.72
CA PRO A 214 17.10 15.22 8.95
C PRO A 214 15.76 15.97 9.05
N LYS A 215 15.10 15.90 10.20
CA LYS A 215 13.84 16.60 10.47
C LYS A 215 14.02 17.62 11.58
N ASP A 216 13.39 18.77 11.39
CA ASP A 216 13.31 19.81 12.44
C ASP A 216 12.30 19.45 13.55
N SER A 217 11.44 18.46 13.32
CA SER A 217 10.40 18.03 14.26
C SER A 217 10.75 16.72 14.98
N PRO A 218 10.47 16.62 16.29
CA PRO A 218 10.69 15.39 17.04
C PRO A 218 9.62 14.35 16.65
N GLY A 219 10.02 13.27 16.01
CA GLY A 219 9.17 12.13 15.68
C GLY A 219 9.92 11.10 14.84
N SER A 220 9.88 9.85 15.27
CA SER A 220 10.43 8.77 14.47
C SER A 220 9.44 8.38 13.38
N PRO A 221 9.85 8.28 12.10
CA PRO A 221 9.00 7.71 11.04
C PRO A 221 8.52 6.29 11.37
N TRP A 222 9.21 5.61 12.27
CA TRP A 222 8.92 4.25 12.71
C TRP A 222 7.95 4.14 13.88
N ALA A 223 7.47 5.27 14.43
CA ALA A 223 6.61 5.28 15.62
C ALA A 223 5.33 4.43 15.45
N ASP A 224 4.79 4.42 14.23
CA ASP A 224 3.54 3.75 13.90
C ASP A 224 3.74 2.36 13.24
N SER A 225 4.95 1.77 13.34
CA SER A 225 5.29 0.49 12.69
C SER A 225 4.32 -0.64 13.02
N LEU A 226 3.84 -0.71 14.26
CA LEU A 226 2.89 -1.74 14.69
C LEU A 226 1.60 -1.67 13.87
N ILE A 227 1.10 -0.48 13.60
CA ILE A 227 -0.13 -0.26 12.83
C ILE A 227 0.01 -0.81 11.42
N TYR A 228 1.12 -0.47 10.74
CA TYR A 228 1.34 -0.79 9.33
C TYR A 228 1.92 -2.19 9.06
N LEU A 229 2.39 -2.87 10.10
CA LEU A 229 2.77 -4.28 10.02
C LEU A 229 1.65 -5.18 10.54
N ALA A 230 1.20 -5.00 11.79
CA ALA A 230 0.20 -5.88 12.38
C ALA A 230 -1.17 -5.73 11.72
N GLY A 231 -1.64 -4.51 11.46
CA GLY A 231 -2.94 -4.27 10.85
C GLY A 231 -3.12 -5.02 9.52
N PRO A 232 -2.29 -4.73 8.49
CA PRO A 232 -2.40 -5.42 7.21
C PRO A 232 -2.16 -6.93 7.28
N ILE A 233 -1.22 -7.41 8.10
CA ILE A 233 -0.95 -8.85 8.25
C ILE A 233 -2.17 -9.56 8.85
N LEU A 234 -2.72 -9.06 9.94
CA LEU A 234 -3.90 -9.64 10.58
C LEU A 234 -5.12 -9.55 9.67
N GLY A 235 -5.30 -8.43 8.97
CA GLY A 235 -6.36 -8.24 7.99
C GLY A 235 -6.28 -9.26 6.85
N ALA A 236 -5.09 -9.49 6.30
CA ALA A 236 -4.87 -10.48 5.27
C ALA A 236 -5.15 -11.90 5.77
N LEU A 237 -4.70 -12.26 6.98
CA LEU A 237 -4.97 -13.57 7.58
C LEU A 237 -6.47 -13.81 7.81
N LEU A 238 -7.19 -12.81 8.32
CA LEU A 238 -8.64 -12.92 8.51
C LEU A 238 -9.38 -12.98 7.18
N GLY A 239 -8.98 -12.18 6.17
CA GLY A 239 -9.54 -12.23 4.82
C GLY A 239 -9.32 -13.59 4.15
N GLY A 240 -8.10 -14.14 4.25
CA GLY A 240 -7.80 -15.49 3.78
C GLY A 240 -8.59 -16.57 4.52
N CYS A 241 -8.75 -16.45 5.84
CA CYS A 241 -9.58 -17.36 6.63
C CYS A 241 -11.04 -17.31 6.16
N PHE A 242 -11.59 -16.10 6.00
CA PHE A 242 -12.96 -15.91 5.49
C PHE A 242 -13.11 -16.55 4.11
N VAL A 243 -12.25 -16.24 3.15
CA VAL A 243 -12.38 -16.76 1.78
C VAL A 243 -12.19 -18.28 1.73
N PHE A 244 -11.12 -18.81 2.32
CA PHE A 244 -10.77 -20.23 2.13
C PHE A 244 -11.54 -21.20 3.04
N LYS A 245 -12.14 -20.73 4.13
CA LYS A 245 -12.84 -21.59 5.08
C LYS A 245 -14.35 -21.34 5.15
N VAL A 246 -14.80 -20.11 4.83
CA VAL A 246 -16.21 -19.73 4.97
C VAL A 246 -16.83 -19.53 3.59
N TYR A 247 -16.26 -18.66 2.75
CA TYR A 247 -16.88 -18.26 1.49
C TYR A 247 -16.71 -19.32 0.40
N LEU A 248 -15.51 -19.91 0.27
CA LEU A 248 -15.18 -20.98 -0.68
C LEU A 248 -14.70 -22.23 0.06
N PRO A 249 -15.53 -22.88 0.90
CA PRO A 249 -15.12 -24.08 1.59
C PRO A 249 -14.77 -25.18 0.57
N ARG A 250 -13.68 -25.91 0.79
CA ARG A 250 -13.36 -27.10 -0.02
C ARG A 250 -14.50 -28.09 0.16
N GLU A 251 -15.09 -28.55 -0.93
CA GLU A 251 -15.91 -29.74 -0.91
C GLU A 251 -15.04 -30.87 -0.32
N LYS A 252 -15.55 -31.51 0.74
CA LYS A 252 -14.92 -32.71 1.28
C LYS A 252 -15.03 -33.81 0.19
N LYS A 253 -13.89 -34.13 -0.42
CA LYS A 253 -13.76 -35.35 -1.24
C LYS A 253 -13.89 -36.57 -0.38
#